data_21006cfb815938064981e461e5125f09
#
_entry.id   21006cfb815938064981e461e5125f09
#
_cell.length_a   1.000
_cell.length_b   1.000
_cell.length_c   1.000
_cell.angle_alpha   90.00
_cell.angle_beta   90.00
_cell.angle_gamma   90.00
#
_symmetry.space_group_name_H-M   'P 1'
#
loop_
_entity.id
_entity.type
_entity.pdbx_description
1 polymer ?
#
loop_
_entity_poly.entity_id
_entity_poly.type
_entity_poly.pdbx_seq_one_letter_code
_entity_poly.pdbx_strand_id
1 'polypeptide(L)'
;RAPLALHGRSVPRRPRLPASVIGYLMPSHYSAGAALENFAWSQFGHLHGGDQVVAMIDWIRNAFTYAPGASNAKTTAADTFASRAGVCRDYSHVLISFCRAVGIPARMVSAYAPGLNPPDFHAVVDVWLDGDWHIVDPTGMAPPEKLVRIICGRDAADISFMTIFGEAELISQSVSARDEKAVEYAA
;
A
#
# COMPACT_ATOMS: atom_id res chain seq x y z
N ARG A 1 2.27 -12.36 -8.32
CA ARG A 1 2.24 -11.60 -9.59
C ARG A 1 1.43 -10.33 -9.35
N ALA A 2 1.88 -9.17 -9.86
CA ALA A 2 1.10 -7.94 -9.82
C ALA A 2 -0.21 -8.12 -10.62
N PRO A 3 -1.30 -7.45 -10.21
CA PRO A 3 -2.58 -7.63 -10.89
C PRO A 3 -2.48 -7.16 -12.34
N LEU A 4 -2.72 -8.06 -13.29
CA LEU A 4 -2.82 -7.75 -14.73
C LEU A 4 -3.85 -6.64 -15.02
N ALA A 5 -4.80 -6.45 -14.12
CA ALA A 5 -5.85 -5.42 -14.22
C ALA A 5 -5.35 -3.96 -14.21
N LEU A 6 -4.06 -3.71 -13.91
CA LEU A 6 -3.48 -2.35 -13.95
C LEU A 6 -2.81 -2.00 -15.27
N HIS A 7 -2.44 -2.98 -16.11
CA HIS A 7 -1.78 -2.72 -17.38
C HIS A 7 -2.61 -1.83 -18.30
N GLY A 8 -1.97 -0.85 -18.92
CA GLY A 8 -2.60 0.11 -19.83
C GLY A 8 -3.48 1.17 -19.18
N ARG A 9 -3.68 1.13 -17.86
CA ARG A 9 -4.41 2.19 -17.13
C ARG A 9 -3.60 3.47 -17.07
N SER A 10 -4.29 4.61 -17.12
CA SER A 10 -3.65 5.92 -17.19
C SER A 10 -3.92 6.77 -15.95
N VAL A 11 -3.04 7.74 -15.69
CA VAL A 11 -3.29 8.81 -14.71
C VAL A 11 -3.78 10.03 -15.47
N PRO A 12 -4.95 10.59 -15.13
CA PRO A 12 -5.37 11.86 -15.70
C PRO A 12 -4.33 12.95 -15.43
N ARG A 13 -4.16 13.88 -16.36
CA ARG A 13 -3.29 15.06 -16.13
C ARG A 13 -3.71 15.78 -14.85
N ARG A 14 -2.74 16.28 -14.07
CA ARG A 14 -2.97 16.94 -12.77
C ARG A 14 -4.14 17.93 -12.73
N PRO A 15 -4.36 18.79 -13.73
CA PRO A 15 -5.51 19.72 -13.75
C PRO A 15 -6.89 19.03 -13.83
N ARG A 16 -6.94 17.74 -14.12
CA ARG A 16 -8.18 16.96 -14.22
C ARG A 16 -8.39 16.00 -13.04
N LEU A 17 -7.51 16.02 -12.05
CA LEU A 17 -7.71 15.22 -10.84
C LEU A 17 -8.80 15.87 -9.98
N PRO A 18 -9.73 15.06 -9.41
CA PRO A 18 -10.69 15.56 -8.44
C PRO A 18 -9.98 16.16 -7.21
N ALA A 19 -10.54 17.23 -6.64
CA ALA A 19 -9.98 17.88 -5.46
C ALA A 19 -9.79 16.90 -4.29
N SER A 20 -10.69 15.93 -4.13
CA SER A 20 -10.63 14.87 -3.12
C SER A 20 -9.45 13.91 -3.28
N VAL A 21 -8.80 13.90 -4.45
CA VAL A 21 -7.68 12.99 -4.77
C VAL A 21 -6.33 13.70 -4.66
N ILE A 22 -6.29 15.03 -4.88
CA ILE A 22 -5.04 15.80 -4.91
C ILE A 22 -4.22 15.66 -3.62
N GLY A 23 -4.87 15.57 -2.47
CA GLY A 23 -4.19 15.39 -1.17
C GLY A 23 -3.32 14.14 -1.09
N TYR A 24 -3.63 13.13 -1.90
CA TYR A 24 -2.89 11.87 -1.96
C TYR A 24 -1.66 11.89 -2.90
N LEU A 25 -1.35 13.05 -3.47
CA LEU A 25 -0.06 13.35 -4.12
C LEU A 25 0.94 14.00 -3.16
N MET A 26 0.47 14.51 -2.03
CA MET A 26 1.31 15.27 -1.11
C MET A 26 2.12 14.34 -0.20
N PRO A 27 3.32 14.77 0.23
CA PRO A 27 4.06 14.06 1.27
C PRO A 27 3.24 13.90 2.55
N SER A 28 3.50 12.82 3.28
CA SER A 28 2.86 12.53 4.56
C SER A 28 3.89 11.99 5.55
N HIS A 29 3.50 11.74 6.80
CA HIS A 29 4.44 11.47 7.89
C HIS A 29 5.45 10.35 7.58
N TYR A 30 4.98 9.23 7.03
CA TYR A 30 5.83 8.08 6.73
C TYR A 30 6.27 8.00 5.27
N SER A 31 5.63 8.75 4.38
CA SER A 31 5.80 8.62 2.92
C SER A 31 6.38 9.90 2.33
N ALA A 32 7.59 10.28 2.77
CA ALA A 32 8.34 11.41 2.27
C ALA A 32 9.82 11.04 2.10
N GLY A 33 10.50 11.72 1.17
CA GLY A 33 11.95 11.61 1.03
C GLY A 33 12.47 11.78 -0.40
N ALA A 34 13.34 12.76 -0.59
CA ALA A 34 13.94 13.09 -1.89
C ALA A 34 14.70 11.91 -2.54
N ALA A 35 15.28 11.02 -1.72
CA ALA A 35 15.99 9.85 -2.23
C ALA A 35 15.04 8.87 -2.95
N LEU A 36 13.85 8.65 -2.40
CA LEU A 36 12.83 7.81 -3.03
C LEU A 36 12.28 8.45 -4.30
N GLU A 37 12.10 9.78 -4.30
CA GLU A 37 11.64 10.53 -5.47
C GLU A 37 12.61 10.39 -6.65
N ASN A 38 13.90 10.67 -6.41
CA ASN A 38 14.94 10.53 -7.43
C ASN A 38 15.05 9.09 -7.95
N PHE A 39 14.97 8.11 -7.05
CA PHE A 39 15.00 6.70 -7.42
C PHE A 39 13.78 6.33 -8.29
N ALA A 40 12.57 6.70 -7.86
CA ALA A 40 11.34 6.39 -8.58
C ALA A 40 11.36 6.96 -10.01
N TRP A 41 11.79 8.22 -10.18
CA TRP A 41 11.94 8.83 -11.50
C TRP A 41 12.99 8.13 -12.35
N SER A 42 14.14 7.81 -11.79
CA SER A 42 15.24 7.17 -12.55
C SER A 42 14.88 5.75 -13.00
N GLN A 43 14.17 4.99 -12.16
CA GLN A 43 13.85 3.59 -12.44
C GLN A 43 12.56 3.41 -13.22
N PHE A 44 11.54 4.23 -12.93
CA PHE A 44 10.19 4.02 -13.44
C PHE A 44 9.65 5.18 -14.28
N GLY A 45 10.38 6.29 -14.38
CA GLY A 45 9.92 7.50 -15.07
C GLY A 45 9.68 7.34 -16.58
N HIS A 46 10.18 6.28 -17.19
CA HIS A 46 9.95 5.94 -18.60
C HIS A 46 8.66 5.16 -18.85
N LEU A 47 8.00 4.66 -17.77
CA LEU A 47 6.71 3.97 -17.80
C LEU A 47 5.58 4.92 -17.42
N HIS A 48 4.33 4.52 -17.63
CA HIS A 48 3.17 5.35 -17.33
C HIS A 48 2.04 4.56 -16.66
N GLY A 49 1.33 5.23 -15.73
CA GLY A 49 0.10 4.73 -15.15
C GLY A 49 0.24 3.36 -14.48
N GLY A 50 -0.61 2.42 -14.87
CA GLY A 50 -0.65 1.09 -14.27
C GLY A 50 0.61 0.25 -14.51
N ASP A 51 1.25 0.38 -15.66
CA ASP A 51 2.50 -0.32 -15.97
C ASP A 51 3.63 0.14 -15.05
N GLN A 52 3.64 1.44 -14.71
CA GLN A 52 4.58 2.01 -13.76
C GLN A 52 4.37 1.46 -12.35
N VAL A 53 3.12 1.33 -11.90
CA VAL A 53 2.76 0.74 -10.59
C VAL A 53 3.16 -0.73 -10.53
N VAL A 54 2.90 -1.50 -11.58
CA VAL A 54 3.30 -2.91 -11.67
C VAL A 54 4.82 -3.06 -11.55
N ALA A 55 5.59 -2.26 -12.28
CA ALA A 55 7.05 -2.29 -12.20
C ALA A 55 7.58 -1.92 -10.80
N MET A 56 6.95 -0.96 -10.12
CA MET A 56 7.29 -0.61 -8.74
C MET A 56 7.03 -1.76 -7.77
N ILE A 57 5.88 -2.42 -7.87
CA ILE A 57 5.51 -3.57 -7.04
C ILE A 57 6.49 -4.72 -7.25
N ASP A 58 6.80 -5.05 -8.49
CA ASP A 58 7.73 -6.13 -8.82
C ASP A 58 9.13 -5.81 -8.30
N TRP A 59 9.56 -4.55 -8.42
CA TRP A 59 10.84 -4.13 -7.87
C TRP A 59 10.87 -4.26 -6.34
N ILE A 60 9.83 -3.80 -5.62
CA ILE A 60 9.73 -3.91 -4.16
C ILE A 60 9.80 -5.37 -3.73
N ARG A 61 9.03 -6.26 -4.36
CA ARG A 61 9.00 -7.70 -4.05
C ARG A 61 10.35 -8.39 -4.25
N ASN A 62 11.10 -7.97 -5.25
CA ASN A 62 12.41 -8.54 -5.55
C ASN A 62 13.54 -7.95 -4.69
N ALA A 63 13.40 -6.70 -4.26
CA ALA A 63 14.45 -5.97 -3.56
C ALA A 63 14.34 -6.03 -2.03
N PHE A 64 13.15 -6.40 -1.49
CA PHE A 64 12.90 -6.35 -0.06
C PHE A 64 12.69 -7.75 0.54
N THR A 65 13.08 -7.88 1.80
CA THR A 65 12.81 -9.06 2.62
C THR A 65 11.67 -8.76 3.58
N TYR A 66 10.63 -9.59 3.57
CA TYR A 66 9.56 -9.49 4.56
C TYR A 66 10.06 -10.01 5.91
N ALA A 67 10.19 -9.12 6.90
CA ALA A 67 10.84 -9.43 8.17
C ALA A 67 10.04 -8.83 9.35
N PRO A 68 9.20 -9.62 10.03
CA PRO A 68 8.57 -9.20 11.28
C PRO A 68 9.62 -8.77 12.31
N GLY A 69 9.39 -7.62 12.96
CA GLY A 69 10.34 -7.06 13.92
C GLY A 69 11.46 -6.20 13.33
N ALA A 70 11.61 -6.12 11.99
CA ALA A 70 12.60 -5.25 11.35
C ALA A 70 12.22 -3.76 11.41
N SER A 71 10.98 -3.43 11.72
CA SER A 71 10.46 -2.07 11.78
C SER A 71 9.69 -1.79 13.06
N ASN A 72 9.48 -0.52 13.37
CA ASN A 72 8.73 -0.06 14.53
C ASN A 72 7.83 1.13 14.15
N ALA A 73 7.13 1.72 15.12
CA ALA A 73 6.19 2.82 14.89
C ALA A 73 6.82 4.09 14.28
N LYS A 74 8.14 4.23 14.31
CA LYS A 74 8.86 5.41 13.75
C LYS A 74 9.46 5.14 12.38
N THR A 75 9.48 3.89 11.91
CA THR A 75 10.08 3.49 10.63
C THR A 75 9.35 4.14 9.46
N THR A 76 10.08 4.91 8.66
CA THR A 76 9.58 5.61 7.48
C THR A 76 9.83 4.82 6.19
N ALA A 77 9.26 5.28 5.07
CA ALA A 77 9.58 4.74 3.76
C ALA A 77 11.07 4.84 3.42
N ALA A 78 11.74 5.91 3.86
CA ALA A 78 13.17 6.08 3.63
C ALA A 78 14.01 5.06 4.41
N ASP A 79 13.65 4.78 5.66
CA ASP A 79 14.33 3.77 6.47
C ASP A 79 14.16 2.37 5.87
N THR A 80 12.94 2.02 5.44
CA THR A 80 12.65 0.76 4.78
C THR A 80 13.36 0.63 3.43
N PHE A 81 13.41 1.71 2.66
CA PHE A 81 14.15 1.74 1.40
C PHE A 81 15.64 1.51 1.60
N ALA A 82 16.23 2.05 2.67
CA ALA A 82 17.65 1.86 2.98
C ALA A 82 17.94 0.44 3.50
N SER A 83 17.11 -0.07 4.42
CA SER A 83 17.31 -1.38 5.06
C SER A 83 16.92 -2.58 4.19
N ARG A 84 16.03 -2.37 3.19
CA ARG A 84 15.45 -3.43 2.34
C ARG A 84 14.69 -4.49 3.14
N ALA A 85 14.19 -4.16 4.32
CA ALA A 85 13.46 -5.07 5.20
C ALA A 85 12.30 -4.36 5.88
N GLY A 86 11.19 -5.07 6.08
CA GLY A 86 10.02 -4.52 6.74
C GLY A 86 8.81 -5.45 6.63
N VAL A 87 7.66 -4.94 7.04
CA VAL A 87 6.37 -5.63 6.98
C VAL A 87 5.42 -4.94 5.98
N CYS A 88 4.18 -5.42 5.86
CA CYS A 88 3.19 -4.91 4.89
C CYS A 88 3.02 -3.39 4.94
N ARG A 89 3.01 -2.77 6.14
CA ARG A 89 2.96 -1.33 6.32
C ARG A 89 4.14 -0.62 5.66
N ASP A 90 5.33 -1.15 5.82
CA ASP A 90 6.57 -0.55 5.34
C ASP A 90 6.67 -0.64 3.81
N TYR A 91 6.32 -1.79 3.24
CA TYR A 91 6.19 -1.99 1.79
C TYR A 91 5.19 -1.01 1.18
N SER A 92 4.05 -0.81 1.86
CA SER A 92 3.01 0.13 1.42
C SER A 92 3.51 1.57 1.44
N HIS A 93 4.25 2.00 2.47
CA HIS A 93 4.84 3.35 2.53
C HIS A 93 5.83 3.60 1.38
N VAL A 94 6.66 2.61 1.02
CA VAL A 94 7.59 2.76 -0.11
C VAL A 94 6.84 2.85 -1.42
N LEU A 95 5.83 2.00 -1.66
CA LEU A 95 5.02 2.08 -2.88
C LEU A 95 4.28 3.41 -3.01
N ILE A 96 3.68 3.89 -1.91
CA ILE A 96 3.02 5.20 -1.86
C ILE A 96 3.99 6.32 -2.22
N SER A 97 5.22 6.29 -1.67
CA SER A 97 6.26 7.28 -1.96
C SER A 97 6.66 7.26 -3.43
N PHE A 98 6.87 6.09 -4.03
CA PHE A 98 7.18 5.95 -5.45
C PHE A 98 6.05 6.46 -6.34
N CYS A 99 4.79 6.07 -6.06
CA CYS A 99 3.63 6.52 -6.82
C CYS A 99 3.50 8.05 -6.80
N ARG A 100 3.57 8.66 -5.62
CA ARG A 100 3.45 10.11 -5.47
C ARG A 100 4.57 10.86 -6.17
N ALA A 101 5.79 10.35 -6.10
CA ALA A 101 6.95 10.91 -6.79
C ALA A 101 6.68 11.08 -8.29
N VAL A 102 6.14 10.07 -8.95
CA VAL A 102 5.85 10.10 -10.38
C VAL A 102 4.48 10.69 -10.72
N GLY A 103 3.74 11.20 -9.74
CA GLY A 103 2.46 11.89 -9.92
C GLY A 103 1.24 10.99 -9.95
N ILE A 104 1.34 9.76 -9.45
CA ILE A 104 0.21 8.85 -9.23
C ILE A 104 -0.32 9.06 -7.82
N PRO A 105 -1.58 9.51 -7.62
CA PRO A 105 -2.16 9.59 -6.30
C PRO A 105 -2.23 8.20 -5.66
N ALA A 106 -1.75 8.09 -4.42
CA ALA A 106 -1.72 6.83 -3.69
C ALA A 106 -2.01 7.04 -2.21
N ARG A 107 -2.73 6.08 -1.61
CA ARG A 107 -3.12 6.11 -0.21
C ARG A 107 -3.00 4.73 0.43
N MET A 108 -2.76 4.70 1.74
CA MET A 108 -2.72 3.46 2.50
C MET A 108 -4.12 2.97 2.80
N VAL A 109 -4.28 1.67 2.79
CA VAL A 109 -5.51 0.97 3.16
C VAL A 109 -5.18 -0.07 4.22
N SER A 110 -5.92 -0.06 5.33
CA SER A 110 -6.01 -1.22 6.22
C SER A 110 -7.11 -2.14 5.71
N ALA A 111 -6.83 -3.42 5.60
CA ALA A 111 -7.75 -4.39 5.04
C ALA A 111 -7.78 -5.69 5.85
N TYR A 112 -8.93 -6.40 5.80
CA TYR A 112 -8.94 -7.82 6.08
C TYR A 112 -8.44 -8.56 4.84
N ALA A 113 -7.59 -9.57 5.07
CA ALA A 113 -6.98 -10.39 4.03
C ALA A 113 -7.19 -11.88 4.36
N PRO A 114 -8.25 -12.51 3.83
CA PRO A 114 -8.48 -13.93 4.03
C PRO A 114 -7.29 -14.75 3.52
N GLY A 115 -6.85 -15.72 4.34
CA GLY A 115 -5.73 -16.60 3.98
C GLY A 115 -4.35 -16.14 4.44
N LEU A 116 -4.22 -14.98 5.09
CA LEU A 116 -2.97 -14.62 5.78
C LEU A 116 -2.65 -15.62 6.89
N ASN A 117 -1.37 -16.00 7.00
CA ASN A 117 -0.87 -16.88 8.05
C ASN A 117 0.44 -16.32 8.64
N PRO A 118 0.47 -15.93 9.92
CA PRO A 118 -0.68 -15.87 10.85
C PRO A 118 -1.73 -14.83 10.42
N PRO A 119 -3.01 -15.01 10.86
CA PRO A 119 -4.05 -14.02 10.59
C PRO A 119 -3.73 -12.68 11.25
N ASP A 120 -3.84 -11.60 10.48
CA ASP A 120 -3.60 -10.23 10.96
C ASP A 120 -4.34 -9.22 10.07
N PHE A 121 -4.35 -7.95 10.50
CA PHE A 121 -4.65 -6.83 9.61
C PHE A 121 -3.57 -6.72 8.54
N HIS A 122 -3.98 -6.36 7.33
CA HIS A 122 -3.06 -6.19 6.22
C HIS A 122 -3.04 -4.76 5.72
N ALA A 123 -1.83 -4.19 5.61
CA ALA A 123 -1.64 -2.88 5.04
C ALA A 123 -1.34 -3.01 3.54
N VAL A 124 -2.13 -2.34 2.73
CA VAL A 124 -2.03 -2.35 1.27
C VAL A 124 -2.20 -0.93 0.72
N VAL A 125 -2.19 -0.77 -0.60
CA VAL A 125 -2.24 0.54 -1.23
C VAL A 125 -3.41 0.63 -2.21
N ASP A 126 -4.14 1.75 -2.18
CA ASP A 126 -4.98 2.17 -3.29
C ASP A 126 -4.20 3.15 -4.17
N VAL A 127 -4.21 2.95 -5.49
CA VAL A 127 -3.66 3.85 -6.50
C VAL A 127 -4.76 4.41 -7.38
N TRP A 128 -4.69 5.69 -7.74
CA TRP A 128 -5.70 6.35 -8.57
C TRP A 128 -5.33 6.26 -10.04
N LEU A 129 -6.10 5.48 -10.79
CA LEU A 129 -5.93 5.27 -12.22
C LEU A 129 -7.29 5.28 -12.92
N ASP A 130 -7.37 5.84 -14.12
CA ASP A 130 -8.58 5.91 -14.96
C ASP A 130 -9.83 6.47 -14.25
N GLY A 131 -9.62 7.31 -13.25
CA GLY A 131 -10.72 7.97 -12.54
C GLY A 131 -11.28 7.19 -11.35
N ASP A 132 -10.60 6.12 -10.90
CA ASP A 132 -11.01 5.30 -9.76
C ASP A 132 -9.82 4.80 -8.93
N TRP A 133 -10.11 4.30 -7.72
CA TRP A 133 -9.15 3.70 -6.82
C TRP A 133 -9.00 2.20 -7.05
N HIS A 134 -7.77 1.77 -7.31
CA HIS A 134 -7.42 0.36 -7.51
C HIS A 134 -6.56 -0.14 -6.36
N ILE A 135 -7.06 -1.15 -5.63
CA ILE A 135 -6.31 -1.76 -4.54
C ILE A 135 -5.21 -2.67 -5.07
N VAL A 136 -4.02 -2.56 -4.47
CA VAL A 136 -2.85 -3.38 -4.80
C VAL A 136 -2.12 -3.79 -3.53
N ASP A 137 -1.57 -4.99 -3.53
CA ASP A 137 -0.76 -5.50 -2.42
C ASP A 137 0.72 -5.53 -2.82
N PRO A 138 1.57 -4.61 -2.32
CA PRO A 138 2.99 -4.61 -2.64
C PRO A 138 3.75 -5.81 -2.09
N THR A 139 3.20 -6.52 -1.09
CA THR A 139 3.83 -7.74 -0.56
C THR A 139 3.53 -8.97 -1.39
N GLY A 140 2.37 -9.00 -2.04
CA GLY A 140 1.87 -10.18 -2.76
C GLY A 140 1.36 -11.30 -1.86
N MET A 141 1.12 -11.01 -0.59
CA MET A 141 0.63 -12.00 0.39
C MET A 141 -0.86 -12.29 0.23
N ALA A 142 -1.63 -11.35 -0.31
CA ALA A 142 -3.06 -11.51 -0.54
C ALA A 142 -3.46 -11.08 -1.95
N PRO A 143 -4.38 -11.81 -2.61
CA PRO A 143 -4.92 -11.40 -3.89
C PRO A 143 -5.84 -10.17 -3.70
N PRO A 144 -5.66 -9.08 -4.48
CA PRO A 144 -6.40 -7.84 -4.30
C PRO A 144 -7.93 -7.99 -4.31
N GLU A 145 -8.45 -8.92 -5.09
CA GLU A 145 -9.88 -9.21 -5.20
C GLU A 145 -10.50 -9.82 -3.94
N LYS A 146 -9.69 -10.33 -3.02
CA LYS A 146 -10.13 -10.88 -1.74
C LYS A 146 -9.97 -9.92 -0.57
N LEU A 147 -9.38 -8.76 -0.81
CA LEU A 147 -9.17 -7.76 0.23
C LEU A 147 -10.45 -7.00 0.57
N VAL A 148 -10.76 -6.88 1.85
CA VAL A 148 -11.89 -6.08 2.34
C VAL A 148 -11.34 -4.83 3.02
N ARG A 149 -11.58 -3.66 2.41
CA ARG A 149 -11.15 -2.37 2.97
C ARG A 149 -11.83 -2.08 4.29
N ILE A 150 -11.06 -1.70 5.30
CA ILE A 150 -11.54 -1.25 6.60
C ILE A 150 -11.53 0.28 6.64
N ILE A 151 -10.37 0.87 6.36
CA ILE A 151 -10.15 2.31 6.38
C ILE A 151 -9.03 2.68 5.40
N CYS A 152 -9.04 3.90 4.90
CA CYS A 152 -7.97 4.45 4.08
C CYS A 152 -7.52 5.82 4.57
N GLY A 153 -6.25 6.17 4.34
CA GLY A 153 -5.64 7.43 4.72
C GLY A 153 -4.36 7.69 3.94
N ARG A 154 -3.71 8.83 4.17
CA ARG A 154 -2.49 9.21 3.43
C ARG A 154 -1.34 8.22 3.68
N ASP A 155 -1.20 7.79 4.92
CA ASP A 155 -0.27 6.75 5.38
C ASP A 155 -0.75 6.17 6.73
N ALA A 156 0.09 5.42 7.43
CA ALA A 156 -0.26 4.76 8.68
C ALA A 156 -0.65 5.73 9.82
N ALA A 157 -0.24 7.00 9.77
CA ALA A 157 -0.65 7.98 10.77
C ALA A 157 -2.16 8.29 10.73
N ASP A 158 -2.75 8.24 9.53
CA ASP A 158 -4.18 8.53 9.35
C ASP A 158 -5.06 7.29 9.60
N ILE A 159 -4.51 6.08 9.63
CA ILE A 159 -5.26 4.81 9.71
C ILE A 159 -4.88 3.96 10.92
N SER A 160 -4.38 4.58 11.97
CA SER A 160 -4.10 3.87 13.23
C SER A 160 -5.36 3.18 13.74
N PHE A 161 -5.28 1.87 14.01
CA PHE A 161 -6.41 1.14 14.59
C PHE A 161 -6.67 1.54 16.06
N MET A 162 -5.69 2.16 16.71
CA MET A 162 -5.79 2.66 18.08
C MET A 162 -4.90 3.89 18.27
N THR A 163 -5.43 4.92 18.90
CA THR A 163 -4.67 6.07 19.40
C THR A 163 -4.68 6.03 20.92
N ILE A 164 -3.50 6.01 21.54
CA ILE A 164 -3.35 5.90 23.00
C ILE A 164 -2.89 7.24 23.53
N PHE A 165 -3.60 7.76 24.52
CA PHE A 165 -3.21 8.93 25.31
C PHE A 165 -2.77 8.46 26.70
N GLY A 166 -1.47 8.44 26.96
CA GLY A 166 -0.86 7.94 28.20
C GLY A 166 -0.05 6.65 27.95
N GLU A 167 0.26 5.94 29.02
CA GLU A 167 0.97 4.66 28.96
C GLU A 167 -0.03 3.50 28.85
N ALA A 168 0.22 2.61 27.90
CA ALA A 168 -0.55 1.38 27.71
C ALA A 168 0.31 0.29 27.06
N GLU A 169 0.03 -0.95 27.39
CA GLU A 169 0.66 -2.13 26.84
C GLU A 169 -0.38 -2.99 26.12
N LEU A 170 -0.08 -3.41 24.89
CA LEU A 170 -0.91 -4.37 24.16
C LEU A 170 -0.72 -5.77 24.73
N ILE A 171 -1.74 -6.29 25.43
CA ILE A 171 -1.68 -7.63 26.04
C ILE A 171 -2.00 -8.71 25.01
N SER A 172 -3.02 -8.51 24.19
CA SER A 172 -3.40 -9.49 23.17
C SER A 172 -4.21 -8.84 22.05
N GLN A 173 -4.11 -9.41 20.87
CA GLN A 173 -4.90 -9.08 19.70
C GLN A 173 -5.22 -10.34 18.92
N SER A 174 -6.42 -10.46 18.40
CA SER A 174 -6.78 -11.52 17.46
C SER A 174 -7.54 -10.95 16.27
N VAL A 175 -7.19 -11.42 15.07
CA VAL A 175 -7.88 -11.08 13.82
C VAL A 175 -8.26 -12.36 13.12
N SER A 176 -9.47 -12.43 12.57
CA SER A 176 -9.90 -13.58 11.79
C SER A 176 -10.67 -13.09 10.56
N ALA A 177 -10.25 -13.55 9.39
CA ALA A 177 -10.95 -13.31 8.14
C ALA A 177 -11.05 -14.63 7.37
N ARG A 178 -12.24 -14.99 6.91
CA ARG A 178 -12.50 -16.23 6.17
C ARG A 178 -13.19 -15.90 4.85
N ASP A 179 -12.80 -16.63 3.82
CA ASP A 179 -13.47 -16.63 2.52
C ASP A 179 -14.63 -17.66 2.63
N GLU A 180 -15.86 -17.19 2.68
CA GLU A 180 -17.02 -18.08 2.62
C GLU A 180 -17.18 -18.54 1.17
N LYS A 181 -16.95 -19.83 0.93
CA LYS A 181 -17.38 -20.45 -0.33
C LYS A 181 -18.89 -20.26 -0.43
N ALA A 182 -19.36 -19.74 -1.57
CA ALA A 182 -20.78 -19.66 -1.86
C ALA A 182 -21.42 -21.03 -1.55
N VAL A 183 -22.36 -21.03 -0.61
CA VAL A 183 -23.18 -22.21 -0.36
C VAL A 183 -24.01 -22.37 -1.64
N GLU A 184 -23.71 -23.37 -2.45
CA GLU A 184 -24.62 -23.79 -3.51
C GLU A 184 -25.92 -24.21 -2.84
N TYR A 185 -26.93 -23.34 -2.89
CA TYR A 185 -28.28 -23.72 -2.57
C TYR A 185 -28.71 -24.67 -3.68
N ALA A 186 -28.67 -25.98 -3.39
CA ALA A 186 -29.29 -26.96 -4.21
C ALA A 186 -30.81 -26.61 -4.27
N ALA A 187 -31.29 -26.29 -5.47
CA ALA A 187 -32.69 -26.08 -5.77
C ALA A 187 -33.45 -27.40 -5.79
#